data_7918c43477843d61a42823a5d523786a
#
_entry.id   7918c43477843d61a42823a5d523786a
#
_cell.length_a   1.000
_cell.length_b   1.000
_cell.length_c   1.000
_cell.angle_alpha   90.00
_cell.angle_beta   90.00
_cell.angle_gamma   90.00
#
_symmetry.space_group_name_H-M   'P 1'
#
loop_
_entity.id
_entity.type
_entity.pdbx_description
1 polymer ?
#
loop_
_entity_poly.entity_id
_entity_poly.type
_entity_poly.pdbx_seq_one_letter_code
_entity_poly.pdbx_strand_id
1 'polypeptide(L)'
;LQPDEACEFAKLLEGAGIDMIQVAQANHTGNMGDTIPPMGAMPYNWTLPVAERVKALVSVPVATVGRVVSVEAGEKILEDGDIIAYGRSLMCDPDIALKAATGEPIRECLNCNKGCVDAIQNRKYISCVLNAENGDEATIAIKPGEGDKKIAVVGGGIAGLEAARLAAKRGYDVTVYEASDHLGGQIVLAAAPPRKDEIMRSVEYYEKILPGLGVKVELNHAATAEDLNAADAAIVAVGAHDVVIPVPGADSEKVVSSWDVLAGKVELSGRVAVIG
;
A
#
# COMPACT_ATOMS: atom_id res chain seq x y z
N LEU A 1 22.47 -0.89 21.28
CA LEU A 1 22.24 -2.04 22.16
C LEU A 1 22.04 -3.28 21.31
N GLN A 2 22.68 -4.38 21.68
CA GLN A 2 22.38 -5.70 21.15
C GLN A 2 21.16 -6.27 21.85
N PRO A 3 20.46 -7.27 21.30
CA PRO A 3 19.25 -7.83 21.90
C PRO A 3 19.42 -8.26 23.38
N ASP A 4 20.55 -8.84 23.74
CA ASP A 4 20.83 -9.26 25.12
C ASP A 4 20.96 -8.06 26.07
N GLU A 5 21.67 -7.01 25.63
CA GLU A 5 21.80 -5.76 26.38
C GLU A 5 20.45 -5.05 26.52
N ALA A 6 19.61 -5.09 25.49
CA ALA A 6 18.25 -4.52 25.53
C ALA A 6 17.38 -5.24 26.58
N CYS A 7 17.49 -6.57 26.67
CA CYS A 7 16.80 -7.36 27.69
C CYS A 7 17.23 -7.00 29.11
N GLU A 8 18.53 -6.88 29.38
CA GLU A 8 19.01 -6.44 30.69
C GLU A 8 18.63 -5.00 31.01
N PHE A 9 18.68 -4.12 30.02
CA PHE A 9 18.24 -2.74 30.19
C PHE A 9 16.74 -2.63 30.49
N ALA A 10 15.90 -3.48 29.91
CA ALA A 10 14.47 -3.52 30.19
C ALA A 10 14.18 -3.82 31.67
N LYS A 11 14.92 -4.75 32.30
CA LYS A 11 14.80 -5.02 33.73
C LYS A 11 15.18 -3.81 34.60
N LEU A 12 16.23 -3.09 34.21
CA LEU A 12 16.65 -1.88 34.91
C LEU A 12 15.59 -0.79 34.82
N LEU A 13 14.96 -0.63 33.64
CA LEU A 13 13.89 0.33 33.44
C LEU A 13 12.66 0.01 34.30
N GLU A 14 12.24 -1.27 34.34
CA GLU A 14 11.15 -1.71 35.23
C GLU A 14 11.50 -1.44 36.70
N GLY A 15 12.71 -1.78 37.13
CA GLY A 15 13.18 -1.49 38.48
C GLY A 15 13.24 0.01 38.83
N ALA A 16 13.35 0.86 37.83
CA ALA A 16 13.27 2.33 37.95
C ALA A 16 11.83 2.86 37.99
N GLY A 17 10.81 2.01 37.79
CA GLY A 17 9.40 2.34 37.92
C GLY A 17 8.71 2.85 36.67
N ILE A 18 9.11 2.41 35.49
CA ILE A 18 8.36 2.67 34.25
C ILE A 18 7.12 1.80 34.16
N ASP A 19 6.10 2.28 33.47
CA ASP A 19 4.79 1.61 33.35
C ASP A 19 4.63 0.78 32.08
N MET A 20 5.48 0.99 31.06
CA MET A 20 5.41 0.29 29.76
C MET A 20 6.74 0.38 29.03
N ILE A 21 7.05 -0.64 28.22
CA ILE A 21 8.21 -0.67 27.32
C ILE A 21 7.74 -0.82 25.89
N GLN A 22 8.17 0.05 24.99
CA GLN A 22 8.03 -0.16 23.55
C GLN A 22 9.34 -0.65 22.97
N VAL A 23 9.30 -1.82 22.34
CA VAL A 23 10.45 -2.43 21.67
C VAL A 23 10.47 -2.02 20.20
N ALA A 24 11.59 -1.44 19.77
CA ALA A 24 11.87 -1.11 18.37
C ALA A 24 13.28 -1.57 18.02
N GLN A 25 13.50 -1.96 16.78
CA GLN A 25 14.81 -2.34 16.25
C GLN A 25 15.35 -1.29 15.27
N ALA A 26 16.68 -1.32 15.08
CA ALA A 26 17.47 -0.43 14.25
C ALA A 26 17.59 1.01 14.78
N ASN A 27 18.42 1.80 14.14
CA ASN A 27 18.65 3.20 14.48
C ASN A 27 18.94 4.01 13.22
N HIS A 28 18.99 5.35 13.35
CA HIS A 28 19.26 6.26 12.24
C HIS A 28 20.75 6.42 11.90
N THR A 29 21.65 5.84 12.68
CA THR A 29 23.12 5.94 12.52
C THR A 29 23.75 4.70 11.95
N GLY A 30 22.98 3.62 11.71
CA GLY A 30 23.41 2.39 11.07
C GLY A 30 23.49 2.51 9.55
N ASN A 31 23.81 1.40 8.91
CA ASN A 31 23.72 1.31 7.46
C ASN A 31 22.24 1.28 7.01
N MET A 32 22.02 1.46 5.71
CA MET A 32 20.65 1.50 5.15
C MET A 32 19.84 0.21 5.38
N GLY A 33 20.51 -0.93 5.64
CA GLY A 33 19.86 -2.20 5.95
C GLY A 33 19.22 -2.24 7.35
N ASP A 34 19.73 -1.42 8.28
CA ASP A 34 19.27 -1.36 9.66
C ASP A 34 18.37 -0.14 9.92
N THR A 35 17.78 0.42 8.90
CA THR A 35 17.02 1.67 8.97
C THR A 35 15.62 1.44 9.55
N ILE A 36 15.23 2.25 10.51
CA ILE A 36 13.84 2.43 10.89
C ILE A 36 13.22 3.48 9.94
N PRO A 37 12.07 3.22 9.40
CA PRO A 37 11.20 2.05 9.43
C PRO A 37 11.56 1.03 8.33
N PRO A 38 11.34 -0.26 8.57
CA PRO A 38 11.71 -1.29 7.61
C PRO A 38 10.94 -1.18 6.29
N MET A 39 11.61 -1.48 5.18
CA MET A 39 11.01 -1.55 3.84
C MET A 39 10.33 -2.91 3.60
N GLY A 40 9.62 -3.04 2.47
CA GLY A 40 8.92 -4.25 2.07
C GLY A 40 9.77 -5.51 1.98
N ALA A 41 11.10 -5.39 1.84
CA ALA A 41 12.00 -6.55 1.84
C ALA A 41 12.25 -7.20 3.21
N MET A 42 11.87 -6.53 4.31
CA MET A 42 12.02 -7.04 5.67
C MET A 42 10.82 -7.92 6.07
N PRO A 43 10.98 -8.89 6.98
CA PRO A 43 9.86 -9.67 7.48
C PRO A 43 8.78 -8.83 8.15
N TYR A 44 7.55 -9.31 8.11
CA TYR A 44 6.48 -8.75 8.97
C TYR A 44 6.81 -8.97 10.43
N ASN A 45 6.37 -8.06 11.28
CA ASN A 45 6.58 -8.13 12.73
C ASN A 45 8.06 -8.39 13.10
N TRP A 46 8.99 -7.85 12.32
CA TRP A 46 10.42 -8.17 12.42
C TRP A 46 11.01 -7.85 13.79
N THR A 47 10.36 -7.00 14.59
CA THR A 47 10.77 -6.65 15.96
C THR A 47 10.22 -7.63 17.00
N LEU A 48 9.19 -8.42 16.64
CA LEU A 48 8.50 -9.31 17.55
C LEU A 48 9.45 -10.27 18.31
N PRO A 49 10.43 -10.95 17.68
CA PRO A 49 11.32 -11.86 18.40
C PRO A 49 12.14 -11.20 19.53
N VAL A 50 12.40 -9.89 19.43
CA VAL A 50 13.07 -9.15 20.52
C VAL A 50 12.07 -8.74 21.58
N ALA A 51 10.86 -8.35 21.19
CA ALA A 51 9.77 -7.99 22.10
C ALA A 51 9.37 -9.18 22.99
N GLU A 52 9.24 -10.38 22.45
CA GLU A 52 8.98 -11.63 23.17
C GLU A 52 10.05 -11.90 24.25
N ARG A 53 11.33 -11.72 23.90
CA ARG A 53 12.44 -11.86 24.85
C ARG A 53 12.39 -10.83 25.99
N VAL A 54 12.04 -9.58 25.67
CA VAL A 54 11.85 -8.53 26.69
C VAL A 54 10.66 -8.88 27.57
N LYS A 55 9.52 -9.26 26.97
CA LYS A 55 8.30 -9.61 27.69
C LYS A 55 8.51 -10.77 28.68
N ALA A 56 9.32 -11.75 28.33
CA ALA A 56 9.65 -12.87 29.21
C ALA A 56 10.43 -12.46 30.47
N LEU A 57 10.95 -11.22 30.52
CA LEU A 57 11.83 -10.75 31.61
C LEU A 57 11.23 -9.63 32.46
N VAL A 58 10.10 -9.04 32.01
CA VAL A 58 9.45 -7.92 32.70
C VAL A 58 7.96 -8.20 32.90
N SER A 59 7.36 -7.56 33.91
CA SER A 59 5.93 -7.65 34.20
C SER A 59 5.11 -6.52 33.62
N VAL A 60 5.75 -5.40 33.29
CA VAL A 60 5.09 -4.26 32.65
C VAL A 60 4.66 -4.59 31.21
N PRO A 61 3.62 -3.94 30.68
CA PRO A 61 3.20 -4.12 29.29
C PRO A 61 4.30 -3.83 28.28
N VAL A 62 4.41 -4.68 27.26
CA VAL A 62 5.37 -4.54 26.16
C VAL A 62 4.65 -4.27 24.85
N ALA A 63 4.96 -3.12 24.24
CA ALA A 63 4.46 -2.74 22.92
C ALA A 63 5.46 -3.12 21.83
N THR A 64 4.94 -3.68 20.73
CA THR A 64 5.73 -4.09 19.57
C THR A 64 5.39 -3.23 18.35
N VAL A 65 6.42 -2.72 17.66
CA VAL A 65 6.31 -1.96 16.43
C VAL A 65 7.26 -2.51 15.37
N GLY A 66 6.88 -2.49 14.12
CA GLY A 66 7.75 -2.86 13.00
C GLY A 66 7.07 -3.70 11.92
N ARG A 67 6.68 -3.09 10.80
CA ARG A 67 5.95 -3.73 9.71
C ARG A 67 4.67 -4.46 10.13
N VAL A 68 3.95 -3.90 11.08
CA VAL A 68 2.59 -4.34 11.41
C VAL A 68 1.65 -3.66 10.41
N VAL A 69 1.12 -4.38 9.45
CA VAL A 69 0.39 -3.81 8.30
C VAL A 69 -1.06 -4.27 8.19
N SER A 70 -1.38 -5.44 8.75
CA SER A 70 -2.71 -6.03 8.71
C SER A 70 -3.21 -6.37 10.12
N VAL A 71 -4.48 -6.77 10.21
CA VAL A 71 -5.08 -7.26 11.47
C VAL A 71 -4.39 -8.55 11.91
N GLU A 72 -4.17 -9.48 10.98
CA GLU A 72 -3.53 -10.77 11.28
C GLU A 72 -2.11 -10.59 11.81
N ALA A 73 -1.35 -9.64 11.24
CA ALA A 73 -0.03 -9.30 11.74
C ALA A 73 -0.09 -8.70 13.15
N GLY A 74 -1.16 -7.96 13.47
CA GLY A 74 -1.42 -7.42 14.79
C GLY A 74 -1.83 -8.50 15.79
N GLU A 75 -2.79 -9.34 15.44
CA GLU A 75 -3.26 -10.45 16.29
C GLU A 75 -2.10 -11.37 16.70
N LYS A 76 -1.18 -11.64 15.76
CA LYS A 76 0.01 -12.43 16.08
C LYS A 76 0.89 -11.79 17.16
N ILE A 77 0.96 -10.46 17.22
CA ILE A 77 1.69 -9.76 18.30
C ILE A 77 0.99 -9.97 19.63
N LEU A 78 -0.35 -10.02 19.64
CA LEU A 78 -1.15 -10.17 20.87
C LEU A 78 -1.16 -11.60 21.42
N GLU A 79 -0.72 -12.60 20.65
CA GLU A 79 -0.55 -13.97 21.17
C GLU A 79 0.45 -14.02 22.32
N ASP A 80 1.57 -13.28 22.22
CA ASP A 80 2.68 -13.30 23.18
C ASP A 80 3.04 -11.90 23.71
N GLY A 81 2.42 -10.84 23.19
CA GLY A 81 2.63 -9.45 23.56
C GLY A 81 1.39 -8.79 24.15
N ASP A 82 1.51 -7.53 24.54
CA ASP A 82 0.42 -6.81 25.21
C ASP A 82 -0.17 -5.70 24.32
N ILE A 83 0.66 -5.04 23.52
CA ILE A 83 0.25 -3.83 22.78
C ILE A 83 0.82 -3.83 21.36
N ILE A 84 -0.05 -3.53 20.41
CA ILE A 84 0.35 -3.29 19.02
C ILE A 84 0.62 -1.81 18.83
N ALA A 85 1.77 -1.47 18.23
CA ALA A 85 2.07 -0.10 17.83
C ALA A 85 2.08 0.02 16.29
N TYR A 86 1.09 0.71 15.76
CA TYR A 86 1.00 1.05 14.34
C TYR A 86 1.63 2.43 14.07
N GLY A 87 2.57 2.51 13.16
CA GLY A 87 3.14 3.77 12.67
C GLY A 87 2.58 4.13 11.29
N ARG A 88 3.27 3.70 10.23
CA ARG A 88 2.89 3.99 8.83
C ARG A 88 1.50 3.46 8.45
N SER A 89 1.04 2.39 9.10
CA SER A 89 -0.30 1.85 8.86
C SER A 89 -1.39 2.83 9.27
N LEU A 90 -1.21 3.59 10.37
CA LEU A 90 -2.13 4.67 10.76
C LEU A 90 -2.12 5.86 9.80
N MET A 91 -0.99 6.15 9.15
CA MET A 91 -0.95 7.16 8.08
C MET A 91 -1.69 6.70 6.83
N CYS A 92 -1.61 5.40 6.54
CA CYS A 92 -2.27 4.78 5.40
C CYS A 92 -3.79 4.66 5.63
N ASP A 93 -4.18 4.18 6.81
CA ASP A 93 -5.57 4.04 7.25
C ASP A 93 -5.69 4.46 8.72
N PRO A 94 -6.13 5.70 9.01
CA PRO A 94 -6.24 6.19 10.39
C PRO A 94 -7.27 5.43 11.22
N ASP A 95 -8.24 4.78 10.57
CA ASP A 95 -9.32 4.03 11.22
C ASP A 95 -9.02 2.54 11.38
N ILE A 96 -7.75 2.11 11.23
CA ILE A 96 -7.35 0.70 11.21
C ILE A 96 -7.90 -0.09 12.40
N ALA A 97 -7.87 0.47 13.61
CA ALA A 97 -8.37 -0.19 14.83
C ALA A 97 -9.90 -0.34 14.82
N LEU A 98 -10.62 0.69 14.39
CA LEU A 98 -12.08 0.64 14.25
C LEU A 98 -12.49 -0.37 13.17
N LYS A 99 -11.84 -0.35 12.03
CA LYS A 99 -12.10 -1.27 10.91
C LYS A 99 -11.76 -2.72 11.29
N ALA A 100 -10.70 -2.94 12.05
CA ALA A 100 -10.40 -4.26 12.60
C ALA A 100 -11.55 -4.79 13.48
N ALA A 101 -12.12 -3.93 14.32
CA ALA A 101 -13.23 -4.30 15.19
C ALA A 101 -14.56 -4.52 14.45
N THR A 102 -14.78 -3.84 13.31
CA THR A 102 -16.04 -3.90 12.53
C THR A 102 -15.96 -4.83 11.33
N GLY A 103 -14.77 -5.34 10.97
CA GLY A 103 -14.56 -6.18 9.80
C GLY A 103 -14.58 -5.40 8.47
N GLU A 104 -14.42 -4.08 8.52
CA GLU A 104 -14.35 -3.25 7.31
C GLU A 104 -13.00 -3.39 6.61
N PRO A 105 -12.95 -3.23 5.27
CA PRO A 105 -11.71 -3.29 4.52
C PRO A 105 -10.69 -2.24 4.96
N ILE A 106 -9.49 -2.67 5.28
CA ILE A 106 -8.37 -1.84 5.71
C ILE A 106 -7.46 -1.56 4.53
N ARG A 107 -7.02 -0.31 4.40
CA ARG A 107 -5.99 0.10 3.44
C ARG A 107 -4.61 -0.21 4.03
N GLU A 108 -4.06 -1.37 3.70
CA GLU A 108 -2.80 -1.84 4.25
C GLU A 108 -1.59 -1.08 3.69
N CYS A 109 -0.66 -0.73 4.57
CA CYS A 109 0.56 -0.03 4.20
C CYS A 109 1.46 -0.87 3.28
N LEU A 110 1.92 -0.31 2.15
CA LEU A 110 2.84 -0.96 1.21
C LEU A 110 4.30 -0.98 1.69
N ASN A 111 4.61 -0.37 2.82
CA ASN A 111 5.99 -0.19 3.31
C ASN A 111 6.95 0.46 2.27
N CYS A 112 6.42 1.24 1.36
CA CYS A 112 7.16 1.87 0.27
C CYS A 112 8.06 3.02 0.71
N ASN A 113 7.86 3.57 1.90
CA ASN A 113 8.56 4.70 2.50
C ASN A 113 8.52 6.02 1.71
N LYS A 114 7.87 6.06 0.55
CA LYS A 114 7.99 7.14 -0.43
C LYS A 114 7.39 8.48 0.05
N GLY A 115 6.15 8.48 0.54
CA GLY A 115 5.47 9.71 0.96
C GLY A 115 5.69 10.08 2.43
N CYS A 116 6.18 9.15 3.23
CA CYS A 116 6.41 9.33 4.67
C CYS A 116 7.90 9.49 5.00
N VAL A 117 8.67 8.42 5.02
CA VAL A 117 10.07 8.42 5.44
C VAL A 117 10.94 9.27 4.52
N ASP A 118 10.78 9.11 3.22
CA ASP A 118 11.52 9.89 2.22
C ASP A 118 11.18 11.38 2.33
N ALA A 119 9.92 11.73 2.59
CA ALA A 119 9.51 13.10 2.85
C ALA A 119 10.20 13.67 4.11
N ILE A 120 10.23 12.93 5.22
CA ILE A 120 10.92 13.34 6.45
C ILE A 120 12.42 13.57 6.19
N GLN A 121 13.09 12.61 5.52
CA GLN A 121 14.51 12.72 5.21
C GLN A 121 14.82 13.93 4.33
N ASN A 122 13.91 14.28 3.42
CA ASN A 122 14.03 15.45 2.55
C ASN A 122 13.38 16.72 3.12
N ARG A 123 12.97 16.73 4.40
CA ARG A 123 12.33 17.86 5.09
C ARG A 123 11.10 18.40 4.35
N LYS A 124 10.30 17.48 3.78
CA LYS A 124 9.03 17.76 3.12
C LYS A 124 7.85 17.39 4.02
N TYR A 125 6.67 17.87 3.68
CA TYR A 125 5.44 17.43 4.33
C TYR A 125 5.20 15.94 4.09
N ILE A 126 4.70 15.27 5.14
CA ILE A 126 4.39 13.85 5.09
C ILE A 126 3.12 13.64 4.27
N SER A 127 3.13 12.60 3.45
CA SER A 127 1.98 12.12 2.70
C SER A 127 1.99 10.59 2.62
N CYS A 128 0.94 10.00 2.09
CA CYS A 128 0.88 8.57 1.82
C CYS A 128 0.46 8.32 0.37
N VAL A 129 1.14 7.40 -0.31
CA VAL A 129 0.82 7.05 -1.72
C VAL A 129 -0.56 6.39 -1.87
N LEU A 130 -1.11 5.81 -0.80
CA LEU A 130 -2.43 5.18 -0.80
C LEU A 130 -3.51 6.05 -0.15
N ASN A 131 -3.14 7.03 0.66
CA ASN A 131 -4.07 7.90 1.36
C ASN A 131 -3.81 9.36 0.96
N ALA A 132 -4.56 9.85 -0.01
CA ALA A 132 -4.43 11.22 -0.51
C ALA A 132 -4.85 12.28 0.53
N GLU A 133 -5.60 11.90 1.55
CA GLU A 133 -6.05 12.80 2.62
C GLU A 133 -4.97 13.00 3.70
N ASN A 134 -3.97 12.10 3.77
CA ASN A 134 -2.93 12.14 4.80
C ASN A 134 -2.08 13.41 4.74
N GLY A 135 -2.16 14.22 5.79
CA GLY A 135 -1.50 15.53 5.89
C GLY A 135 -2.33 16.71 5.37
N ASP A 136 -3.46 16.44 4.73
CA ASP A 136 -4.37 17.42 4.15
C ASP A 136 -5.83 17.24 4.62
N GLU A 137 -6.04 16.53 5.72
CA GLU A 137 -7.37 16.14 6.22
C GLU A 137 -8.31 17.35 6.43
N ALA A 138 -7.73 18.51 6.79
CA ALA A 138 -8.50 19.74 6.97
C ALA A 138 -8.99 20.36 5.65
N THR A 139 -8.35 20.06 4.53
CA THR A 139 -8.60 20.69 3.21
C THR A 139 -9.25 19.76 2.21
N ILE A 140 -8.93 18.46 2.26
CA ILE A 140 -9.45 17.42 1.36
C ILE A 140 -10.64 16.69 2.03
N ALA A 141 -11.64 17.43 2.50
CA ALA A 141 -12.87 16.81 3.00
C ALA A 141 -13.72 16.28 1.85
N ILE A 142 -14.07 14.99 1.88
CA ILE A 142 -15.03 14.42 0.93
C ILE A 142 -16.40 15.02 1.20
N LYS A 143 -16.87 15.87 0.31
CA LYS A 143 -18.20 16.51 0.40
C LYS A 143 -19.22 15.72 -0.42
N PRO A 144 -20.48 15.63 0.03
CA PRO A 144 -21.55 15.07 -0.79
C PRO A 144 -21.60 15.72 -2.18
N GLY A 145 -21.90 14.94 -3.18
CA GLY A 145 -22.12 15.41 -4.54
C GLY A 145 -23.43 16.18 -4.69
N GLU A 146 -23.59 16.87 -5.79
CA GLU A 146 -24.82 17.57 -6.16
C GLU A 146 -25.64 16.70 -7.12
N GLY A 147 -26.82 16.30 -6.67
CA GLY A 147 -27.80 15.52 -7.46
C GLY A 147 -27.38 14.04 -7.67
N ASP A 148 -28.30 13.30 -8.25
CA ASP A 148 -28.15 11.88 -8.58
C ASP A 148 -27.49 11.77 -9.97
N LYS A 149 -26.15 11.78 -10.02
CA LYS A 149 -25.40 11.68 -11.27
C LYS A 149 -24.83 10.30 -11.47
N LYS A 150 -24.82 9.84 -12.72
CA LYS A 150 -24.14 8.65 -13.19
C LYS A 150 -22.73 9.01 -13.66
N ILE A 151 -21.73 8.36 -13.10
CA ILE A 151 -20.33 8.60 -13.45
C ILE A 151 -19.75 7.35 -14.12
N ALA A 152 -19.27 7.51 -15.34
CA ALA A 152 -18.47 6.49 -16.03
C ALA A 152 -17.00 6.69 -15.70
N VAL A 153 -16.31 5.64 -15.24
CA VAL A 153 -14.86 5.64 -15.05
C VAL A 153 -14.26 4.69 -16.06
N VAL A 154 -13.39 5.21 -16.94
CA VAL A 154 -12.75 4.42 -17.99
C VAL A 154 -11.33 4.08 -17.57
N GLY A 155 -11.11 2.79 -17.29
CA GLY A 155 -9.85 2.23 -16.82
C GLY A 155 -9.87 1.85 -15.34
N GLY A 156 -9.64 0.57 -15.06
CA GLY A 156 -9.59 -0.04 -13.72
C GLY A 156 -8.19 -0.04 -13.09
N GLY A 157 -7.31 0.87 -13.52
CA GLY A 157 -6.04 1.14 -12.85
C GLY A 157 -6.24 1.97 -11.57
N ILE A 158 -5.17 2.17 -10.78
CA ILE A 158 -5.25 2.85 -9.46
C ILE A 158 -5.93 4.23 -9.54
N ALA A 159 -5.67 5.00 -10.58
CA ALA A 159 -6.28 6.32 -10.75
C ALA A 159 -7.81 6.23 -10.93
N GLY A 160 -8.27 5.30 -11.77
CA GLY A 160 -9.71 5.07 -11.98
C GLY A 160 -10.38 4.49 -10.73
N LEU A 161 -9.75 3.53 -10.06
CA LEU A 161 -10.28 2.92 -8.84
C LEU A 161 -10.43 3.94 -7.70
N GLU A 162 -9.44 4.83 -7.52
CA GLU A 162 -9.55 5.90 -6.52
C GLU A 162 -10.62 6.94 -6.92
N ALA A 163 -10.71 7.29 -8.19
CA ALA A 163 -11.76 8.17 -8.69
C ALA A 163 -13.15 7.57 -8.47
N ALA A 164 -13.32 6.27 -8.74
CA ALA A 164 -14.57 5.55 -8.50
C ALA A 164 -14.95 5.54 -7.00
N ARG A 165 -13.99 5.23 -6.13
CA ARG A 165 -14.18 5.25 -4.68
C ARG A 165 -14.65 6.62 -4.19
N LEU A 166 -13.98 7.68 -4.63
CA LEU A 166 -14.31 9.05 -4.22
C LEU A 166 -15.67 9.50 -4.78
N ALA A 167 -15.98 9.19 -6.03
CA ALA A 167 -17.27 9.51 -6.64
C ALA A 167 -18.41 8.79 -5.90
N ALA A 168 -18.26 7.50 -5.60
CA ALA A 168 -19.24 6.73 -4.84
C ALA A 168 -19.42 7.26 -3.41
N LYS A 169 -18.33 7.60 -2.71
CA LYS A 169 -18.40 8.24 -1.38
C LYS A 169 -19.10 9.60 -1.40
N ARG A 170 -19.13 10.27 -2.54
CA ARG A 170 -19.90 11.50 -2.73
C ARG A 170 -21.37 11.25 -3.05
N GLY A 171 -21.78 9.99 -3.20
CA GLY A 171 -23.17 9.58 -3.43
C GLY A 171 -23.55 9.44 -4.91
N TYR A 172 -22.59 9.38 -5.82
CA TYR A 172 -22.85 9.17 -7.24
C TYR A 172 -23.03 7.68 -7.60
N ASP A 173 -23.83 7.37 -8.61
CA ASP A 173 -23.92 6.03 -9.24
C ASP A 173 -22.71 5.86 -10.16
N VAL A 174 -21.81 4.93 -9.84
CA VAL A 174 -20.50 4.81 -10.51
C VAL A 174 -20.39 3.46 -11.20
N THR A 175 -19.97 3.49 -12.47
CA THR A 175 -19.57 2.30 -13.22
C THR A 175 -18.13 2.44 -13.70
N VAL A 176 -17.30 1.44 -13.40
CA VAL A 176 -15.92 1.32 -13.90
C VAL A 176 -15.92 0.37 -15.07
N TYR A 177 -15.42 0.81 -16.21
CA TYR A 177 -15.20 0.00 -17.41
C TYR A 177 -13.71 -0.32 -17.54
N GLU A 178 -13.37 -1.60 -17.53
CA GLU A 178 -11.99 -2.09 -17.66
C GLU A 178 -11.90 -3.08 -18.84
N ALA A 179 -10.98 -2.79 -19.76
CA ALA A 179 -10.81 -3.59 -20.96
C ALA A 179 -10.19 -4.98 -20.70
N SER A 180 -9.41 -5.12 -19.64
CA SER A 180 -8.81 -6.39 -19.23
C SER A 180 -9.78 -7.23 -18.36
N ASP A 181 -9.38 -8.46 -18.08
CA ASP A 181 -10.11 -9.39 -17.24
C ASP A 181 -9.86 -9.19 -15.73
N HIS A 182 -9.06 -8.17 -15.38
CA HIS A 182 -8.68 -7.88 -13.99
C HIS A 182 -8.49 -6.37 -13.75
N LEU A 183 -8.60 -5.97 -12.48
CA LEU A 183 -8.28 -4.62 -12.02
C LEU A 183 -6.78 -4.44 -11.77
N GLY A 184 -6.35 -3.19 -11.63
CA GLY A 184 -4.99 -2.81 -11.23
C GLY A 184 -4.14 -2.20 -12.33
N GLY A 185 -4.44 -2.47 -13.61
CA GLY A 185 -3.69 -1.90 -14.74
C GLY A 185 -2.17 -2.12 -14.59
N GLN A 186 -1.38 -1.06 -14.69
CA GLN A 186 0.08 -1.14 -14.62
C GLN A 186 0.64 -1.58 -13.25
N ILE A 187 -0.16 -1.57 -12.18
CA ILE A 187 0.27 -2.08 -10.86
C ILE A 187 0.57 -3.57 -10.92
N VAL A 188 -0.17 -4.33 -11.74
CA VAL A 188 0.06 -5.76 -11.95
C VAL A 188 1.47 -6.00 -12.50
N LEU A 189 1.90 -5.21 -13.49
CA LEU A 189 3.26 -5.28 -14.02
C LEU A 189 4.31 -4.82 -12.98
N ALA A 190 3.99 -3.79 -12.20
CA ALA A 190 4.88 -3.30 -11.16
C ALA A 190 5.07 -4.30 -10.00
N ALA A 191 4.11 -5.19 -9.79
CA ALA A 191 4.16 -6.25 -8.78
C ALA A 191 4.94 -7.49 -9.22
N ALA A 192 5.14 -7.70 -10.53
CA ALA A 192 5.76 -8.89 -11.10
C ALA A 192 7.24 -9.12 -10.67
N PRO A 193 8.10 -8.10 -10.49
CA PRO A 193 9.46 -8.31 -10.03
C PRO A 193 9.52 -8.92 -8.62
N PRO A 194 10.56 -9.70 -8.29
CA PRO A 194 10.71 -10.33 -6.98
C PRO A 194 10.58 -9.32 -5.82
N ARG A 195 9.81 -9.67 -4.79
CA ARG A 195 9.55 -8.87 -3.58
C ARG A 195 8.79 -7.56 -3.84
N LYS A 196 8.05 -7.48 -4.95
CA LYS A 196 7.16 -6.36 -5.29
C LYS A 196 5.67 -6.70 -5.19
N ASP A 197 5.35 -7.94 -4.91
CA ASP A 197 3.99 -8.47 -4.75
C ASP A 197 3.13 -7.65 -3.77
N GLU A 198 3.72 -7.10 -2.72
CA GLU A 198 3.02 -6.24 -1.75
C GLU A 198 2.31 -5.02 -2.38
N ILE A 199 2.73 -4.58 -3.57
CA ILE A 199 2.08 -3.48 -4.28
C ILE A 199 0.62 -3.84 -4.64
N MET A 200 0.31 -5.13 -4.83
CA MET A 200 -1.04 -5.61 -5.14
C MET A 200 -2.05 -5.33 -4.04
N ARG A 201 -1.64 -5.15 -2.78
CA ARG A 201 -2.56 -4.74 -1.69
C ARG A 201 -3.37 -3.49 -2.03
N SER A 202 -2.80 -2.59 -2.86
CA SER A 202 -3.53 -1.40 -3.31
C SER A 202 -4.72 -1.77 -4.19
N VAL A 203 -4.60 -2.78 -5.04
CA VAL A 203 -5.69 -3.29 -5.90
C VAL A 203 -6.69 -4.07 -5.05
N GLU A 204 -6.22 -5.00 -4.23
CA GLU A 204 -7.04 -5.83 -3.33
C GLU A 204 -7.92 -4.99 -2.40
N TYR A 205 -7.43 -3.84 -1.94
CA TYR A 205 -8.23 -2.89 -1.17
C TYR A 205 -9.43 -2.38 -1.97
N TYR A 206 -9.25 -1.98 -3.23
CA TYR A 206 -10.34 -1.50 -4.07
C TYR A 206 -11.31 -2.62 -4.43
N GLU A 207 -10.84 -3.83 -4.71
CA GLU A 207 -11.69 -5.00 -4.96
C GLU A 207 -12.61 -5.29 -3.76
N LYS A 208 -12.13 -5.07 -2.54
CA LYS A 208 -12.90 -5.26 -1.31
C LYS A 208 -13.88 -4.12 -1.03
N ILE A 209 -13.50 -2.86 -1.29
CA ILE A 209 -14.30 -1.70 -0.85
C ILE A 209 -15.33 -1.25 -1.89
N LEU A 210 -15.03 -1.33 -3.18
CA LEU A 210 -15.92 -0.82 -4.23
C LEU A 210 -17.30 -1.48 -4.26
N PRO A 211 -17.44 -2.81 -4.08
CA PRO A 211 -18.77 -3.43 -3.99
C PRO A 211 -19.61 -2.89 -2.84
N GLY A 212 -18.99 -2.68 -1.66
CA GLY A 212 -19.67 -2.11 -0.49
C GLY A 212 -20.11 -0.66 -0.68
N LEU A 213 -19.50 0.07 -1.62
CA LEU A 213 -19.87 1.42 -2.02
C LEU A 213 -20.89 1.44 -3.18
N GLY A 214 -21.35 0.29 -3.66
CA GLY A 214 -22.29 0.19 -4.78
C GLY A 214 -21.69 0.46 -6.15
N VAL A 215 -20.36 0.49 -6.29
CA VAL A 215 -19.69 0.69 -7.57
C VAL A 215 -19.83 -0.56 -8.43
N LYS A 216 -20.28 -0.40 -9.67
CA LYS A 216 -20.31 -1.46 -10.67
C LYS A 216 -18.95 -1.54 -11.37
N VAL A 217 -18.45 -2.75 -11.59
CA VAL A 217 -17.21 -3.00 -12.32
C VAL A 217 -17.49 -3.93 -13.48
N GLU A 218 -17.22 -3.44 -14.68
CA GLU A 218 -17.39 -4.16 -15.96
C GLU A 218 -16.01 -4.52 -16.50
N LEU A 219 -15.58 -5.75 -16.26
CA LEU A 219 -14.32 -6.30 -16.78
C LEU A 219 -14.52 -6.82 -18.22
N ASN A 220 -13.42 -6.98 -18.98
CA ASN A 220 -13.45 -7.36 -20.40
C ASN A 220 -14.32 -6.42 -21.26
N HIS A 221 -14.46 -5.16 -20.81
CA HIS A 221 -15.30 -4.17 -21.43
C HIS A 221 -14.51 -2.89 -21.73
N ALA A 222 -14.04 -2.74 -22.95
CA ALA A 222 -13.49 -1.48 -23.43
C ALA A 222 -14.64 -0.47 -23.60
N ALA A 223 -14.64 0.60 -22.79
CA ALA A 223 -15.71 1.60 -22.81
C ALA A 223 -15.97 2.15 -24.20
N THR A 224 -17.23 2.20 -24.59
CA THR A 224 -17.71 2.71 -25.88
C THR A 224 -18.25 4.12 -25.77
N ALA A 225 -18.47 4.77 -26.91
CA ALA A 225 -19.14 6.07 -26.91
C ALA A 225 -20.58 5.99 -26.35
N GLU A 226 -21.24 4.85 -26.48
CA GLU A 226 -22.58 4.62 -25.94
C GLU A 226 -22.56 4.61 -24.41
N ASP A 227 -21.60 3.90 -23.80
CA ASP A 227 -21.41 3.87 -22.33
C ASP A 227 -21.19 5.27 -21.77
N LEU A 228 -20.35 6.08 -22.44
CA LEU A 228 -20.04 7.44 -22.02
C LEU A 228 -21.23 8.39 -22.20
N ASN A 229 -22.04 8.22 -23.26
CA ASN A 229 -23.24 9.03 -23.48
C ASN A 229 -24.38 8.66 -22.51
N ALA A 230 -24.36 7.48 -21.91
CA ALA A 230 -25.33 7.05 -20.90
C ALA A 230 -25.02 7.61 -19.51
N ALA A 231 -23.85 8.21 -19.30
CA ALA A 231 -23.41 8.83 -18.06
C ALA A 231 -23.53 10.36 -18.11
N ASP A 232 -23.70 11.00 -16.95
CA ASP A 232 -23.72 12.47 -16.83
C ASP A 232 -22.31 13.07 -16.89
N ALA A 233 -21.30 12.29 -16.52
CA ALA A 233 -19.90 12.66 -16.66
C ALA A 233 -19.01 11.42 -16.77
N ALA A 234 -17.84 11.58 -17.40
CA ALA A 234 -16.85 10.52 -17.53
C ALA A 234 -15.49 10.95 -16.97
N ILE A 235 -14.81 10.00 -16.32
CA ILE A 235 -13.43 10.14 -15.85
C ILE A 235 -12.58 9.17 -16.67
N VAL A 236 -11.63 9.69 -17.45
CA VAL A 236 -10.75 8.89 -18.30
C VAL A 236 -9.43 8.65 -17.56
N ALA A 237 -9.13 7.38 -17.26
CA ALA A 237 -7.97 6.93 -16.50
C ALA A 237 -7.29 5.72 -17.17
N VAL A 238 -7.14 5.77 -18.48
CA VAL A 238 -6.66 4.65 -19.33
C VAL A 238 -5.15 4.39 -19.23
N GLY A 239 -4.43 5.14 -18.38
CA GLY A 239 -3.00 4.92 -18.13
C GLY A 239 -2.09 5.42 -19.25
N ALA A 240 -0.97 4.71 -19.45
CA ALA A 240 0.06 5.02 -20.44
C ALA A 240 0.49 3.74 -21.15
N HIS A 241 1.28 3.90 -22.20
CA HIS A 241 1.93 2.81 -22.94
C HIS A 241 3.44 2.90 -22.79
N ASP A 242 4.12 1.79 -22.99
CA ASP A 242 5.57 1.76 -23.12
C ASP A 242 6.01 2.48 -24.42
N VAL A 243 7.21 3.01 -24.37
CA VAL A 243 7.79 3.74 -25.50
C VAL A 243 8.96 2.94 -26.06
N VAL A 244 8.89 2.61 -27.33
CA VAL A 244 10.04 2.05 -28.06
C VAL A 244 10.99 3.19 -28.42
N ILE A 245 12.22 3.13 -27.91
CA ILE A 245 13.24 4.15 -28.18
C ILE A 245 13.64 4.08 -29.66
N PRO A 246 13.69 5.21 -30.41
CA PRO A 246 14.01 5.22 -31.84
C PRO A 246 15.52 5.08 -32.09
N VAL A 247 16.06 3.87 -31.84
CA VAL A 247 17.45 3.52 -32.10
C VAL A 247 17.54 2.50 -33.25
N PRO A 248 18.64 2.44 -34.00
CA PRO A 248 18.80 1.46 -35.08
C PRO A 248 18.63 0.02 -34.55
N GLY A 249 17.74 -0.75 -35.18
CA GLY A 249 17.43 -2.13 -34.78
C GLY A 249 16.36 -2.28 -33.69
N ALA A 250 15.72 -1.21 -33.24
CA ALA A 250 14.61 -1.25 -32.28
C ALA A 250 13.39 -2.03 -32.81
N ASP A 251 13.26 -2.15 -34.12
CA ASP A 251 12.22 -2.90 -34.84
C ASP A 251 12.59 -4.38 -35.07
N SER A 252 13.74 -4.84 -34.57
CA SER A 252 14.17 -6.23 -34.69
C SER A 252 13.31 -7.17 -33.86
N GLU A 253 13.04 -8.37 -34.36
CA GLU A 253 12.34 -9.46 -33.64
C GLU A 253 13.01 -9.85 -32.32
N LYS A 254 14.27 -9.45 -32.08
CA LYS A 254 15.03 -9.68 -30.85
C LYS A 254 14.70 -8.63 -29.78
N VAL A 255 14.04 -7.55 -30.14
CA VAL A 255 13.67 -6.47 -29.21
C VAL A 255 12.24 -6.71 -28.75
N VAL A 256 12.08 -6.80 -27.44
CA VAL A 256 10.79 -7.02 -26.79
C VAL A 256 10.54 -5.95 -25.73
N SER A 257 9.30 -5.64 -25.51
CA SER A 257 8.91 -4.72 -24.44
C SER A 257 9.19 -5.29 -23.06
N SER A 258 9.69 -4.47 -22.15
CA SER A 258 9.81 -4.86 -20.75
C SER A 258 8.44 -5.19 -20.13
N TRP A 259 7.36 -4.60 -20.61
CA TRP A 259 6.01 -4.89 -20.17
C TRP A 259 5.56 -6.31 -20.55
N ASP A 260 5.89 -6.76 -21.76
CA ASP A 260 5.56 -8.13 -22.18
C ASP A 260 6.36 -9.18 -21.40
N VAL A 261 7.60 -8.84 -21.03
CA VAL A 261 8.41 -9.69 -20.15
C VAL A 261 7.80 -9.76 -18.74
N LEU A 262 7.44 -8.61 -18.16
CA LEU A 262 6.81 -8.54 -16.82
C LEU A 262 5.42 -9.17 -16.80
N ALA A 263 4.69 -9.12 -17.92
CA ALA A 263 3.41 -9.80 -18.08
C ALA A 263 3.55 -11.32 -18.32
N GLY A 264 4.78 -11.85 -18.40
CA GLY A 264 5.01 -13.28 -18.66
C GLY A 264 4.69 -13.74 -20.09
N LYS A 265 4.50 -12.78 -21.02
CA LYS A 265 4.21 -13.10 -22.43
C LYS A 265 5.46 -13.52 -23.22
N VAL A 266 6.63 -13.12 -22.72
CA VAL A 266 7.92 -13.41 -23.37
C VAL A 266 8.89 -13.93 -22.32
N GLU A 267 9.51 -15.08 -22.59
CA GLU A 267 10.62 -15.62 -21.82
C GLU A 267 11.94 -15.18 -22.42
N LEU A 268 12.85 -14.68 -21.57
CA LEU A 268 14.19 -14.27 -21.97
C LEU A 268 15.21 -15.37 -21.65
N SER A 269 16.16 -15.59 -22.57
CA SER A 269 17.25 -16.54 -22.35
C SER A 269 18.60 -16.00 -22.85
N GLY A 270 19.69 -16.58 -22.34
CA GLY A 270 21.05 -16.18 -22.75
C GLY A 270 21.44 -14.80 -22.24
N ARG A 271 22.19 -14.03 -23.08
CA ARG A 271 22.62 -12.67 -22.74
C ARG A 271 21.55 -11.66 -23.14
N VAL A 272 21.08 -10.90 -22.19
CA VAL A 272 20.05 -9.88 -22.35
C VAL A 272 20.64 -8.50 -22.10
N ALA A 273 20.34 -7.54 -22.98
CA ALA A 273 20.62 -6.12 -22.78
C ALA A 273 19.30 -5.40 -22.45
N VAL A 274 19.30 -4.59 -21.39
CA VAL A 274 18.18 -3.72 -21.01
C VAL A 274 18.56 -2.30 -21.39
N ILE A 275 17.66 -1.61 -22.11
CA ILE A 275 17.87 -0.25 -22.63
C ILE A 275 16.75 0.63 -22.06
N GLY A 276 17.13 1.70 -21.31
CA GLY A 276 16.21 2.65 -20.70
C GLY A 276 16.36 2.80 -19.20
#